data_702123b6feea386523122d23c4f9e63f
#
_entry.id   702123b6feea386523122d23c4f9e63f
#
_cell.length_a   1.000
_cell.length_b   1.000
_cell.length_c   1.000
_cell.angle_alpha   90.00
_cell.angle_beta   90.00
_cell.angle_gamma   90.00
#
_symmetry.space_group_name_H-M   'P 1'
#
loop_
_entity.id
_entity.type
_entity.pdbx_description
1 polymer ?
#
loop_
_entity_poly.entity_id
_entity_poly.type
_entity_poly.pdbx_seq_one_letter_code
_entity_poly.pdbx_strand_id
1 'polypeptide(L)'
;WYGAPTFINSSSYQGRLKETTQTGVELIGDDSSDADAEMIALVIEALKAAGLTEFQVELGQVEFYRGLVEEAGMDGETEEQLRTLIDHKNYFGVEELLSELSIKPELKELFFKLPELFGDIENIRLARSMTENPRAVRAIQRLEQVQELLDAYGLGDYVCNDLGMLSKYSYYTGIIFKAYTYGTGEYVVTGGRYDKLLEQFGKKAPAVGFAIVIDQLMLALSGQKISVPIDRTVTA
;
A
#
# COMPACT_ATOMS: atom_id res chain seq x y z
N TRP A 1 19.33 -0.30 5.01
CA TRP A 1 18.37 -1.00 5.88
C TRP A 1 18.52 -0.55 7.32
N TYR A 2 17.49 -0.75 8.11
CA TYR A 2 17.48 -0.46 9.55
C TYR A 2 16.70 -1.55 10.30
N GLY A 3 16.93 -1.64 11.62
CA GLY A 3 16.14 -2.45 12.55
C GLY A 3 16.05 -1.69 13.87
N ALA A 4 14.82 -1.39 14.33
CA ALA A 4 14.61 -0.61 15.55
C ALA A 4 13.22 -0.82 16.13
N PRO A 5 13.03 -0.59 17.43
CA PRO A 5 11.71 -0.42 18.01
C PRO A 5 11.08 0.89 17.51
N THR A 6 9.80 0.86 17.22
CA THR A 6 9.00 2.01 16.83
C THR A 6 7.86 2.22 17.82
N PHE A 7 7.53 3.49 18.09
CA PHE A 7 6.51 3.86 19.04
C PHE A 7 5.37 4.59 18.33
N ILE A 8 4.16 4.04 18.42
CA ILE A 8 2.98 4.60 17.76
C ILE A 8 1.97 5.02 18.81
N ASN A 9 1.49 6.27 18.71
CA ASN A 9 0.40 6.75 19.56
C ASN A 9 -0.94 6.22 19.04
N SER A 10 -1.26 4.97 19.38
CA SER A 10 -2.55 4.37 19.09
C SER A 10 -3.53 4.60 20.26
N SER A 11 -4.84 4.69 19.95
CA SER A 11 -5.85 4.80 21.00
C SER A 11 -5.85 3.53 21.87
N SER A 12 -5.96 3.72 23.20
CA SER A 12 -5.84 2.65 24.21
C SER A 12 -6.90 1.55 24.12
N TYR A 13 -7.95 1.74 23.32
CA TYR A 13 -9.11 0.85 23.26
C TYR A 13 -9.05 -0.21 22.16
N GLN A 14 -7.99 -0.23 21.34
CA GLN A 14 -7.92 -1.15 20.18
C GLN A 14 -7.02 -2.37 20.39
N GLY A 15 -6.46 -2.56 21.60
CA GLY A 15 -5.56 -3.69 21.86
C GLY A 15 -4.24 -3.67 21.08
N ARG A 16 -3.94 -2.58 20.36
CA ARG A 16 -2.71 -2.43 19.58
C ARG A 16 -1.53 -2.15 20.49
N LEU A 17 -0.40 -2.79 20.21
CA LEU A 17 0.87 -2.49 20.86
C LEU A 17 1.28 -1.06 20.53
N LYS A 18 1.76 -0.33 21.54
CA LYS A 18 2.31 1.03 21.35
C LYS A 18 3.77 1.00 20.92
N GLU A 19 4.45 -0.09 21.19
CA GLU A 19 5.81 -0.37 20.77
C GLU A 19 5.80 -1.62 19.88
N THR A 20 6.42 -1.54 18.71
CA THR A 20 6.61 -2.66 17.79
C THR A 20 8.03 -2.65 17.28
N THR A 21 8.60 -3.81 17.03
CA THR A 21 9.90 -3.92 16.37
C THR A 21 9.71 -3.95 14.87
N GLN A 22 10.47 -3.13 14.15
CA GLN A 22 10.46 -3.08 12.70
C GLN A 22 11.87 -3.26 12.13
N THR A 23 11.95 -3.90 10.96
CA THR A 23 13.10 -3.82 10.08
C THR A 23 12.65 -3.32 8.73
N GLY A 24 13.46 -2.46 8.10
CA GLY A 24 13.06 -1.84 6.85
C GLY A 24 14.22 -1.53 5.93
N VAL A 25 13.86 -1.23 4.68
CA VAL A 25 14.79 -0.85 3.62
C VAL A 25 14.25 0.40 2.93
N GLU A 26 15.14 1.33 2.62
CA GLU A 26 14.86 2.56 1.91
C GLU A 26 15.79 2.68 0.70
N LEU A 27 15.22 2.86 -0.49
CA LEU A 27 15.94 3.17 -1.72
C LEU A 27 15.70 4.65 -2.05
N ILE A 28 16.77 5.41 -2.11
CA ILE A 28 16.73 6.87 -2.27
C ILE A 28 17.47 7.28 -3.53
N GLY A 29 16.86 8.12 -4.35
CA GLY A 29 17.48 8.72 -5.52
C GLY A 29 17.02 8.14 -6.85
N ASP A 30 16.06 7.22 -6.85
CA ASP A 30 15.52 6.61 -8.05
C ASP A 30 13.98 6.73 -8.08
N ASP A 31 13.42 7.32 -9.15
CA ASP A 31 11.99 7.51 -9.37
C ASP A 31 11.41 6.53 -10.42
N SER A 32 12.19 5.54 -10.85
CA SER A 32 11.79 4.56 -11.87
C SER A 32 10.79 3.52 -11.34
N SER A 33 10.08 2.87 -12.28
CA SER A 33 9.23 1.70 -11.98
C SER A 33 10.05 0.51 -11.53
N ASP A 34 11.31 0.42 -12.02
CA ASP A 34 12.26 -0.62 -11.62
C ASP A 34 12.56 -0.55 -10.12
N ALA A 35 12.75 0.67 -9.58
CA ALA A 35 12.95 0.86 -8.15
C ALA A 35 11.74 0.41 -7.31
N ASP A 36 10.51 0.70 -7.78
CA ASP A 36 9.30 0.21 -7.11
C ASP A 36 9.22 -1.31 -7.13
N ALA A 37 9.45 -1.92 -8.31
CA ALA A 37 9.42 -3.36 -8.48
C ALA A 37 10.53 -4.06 -7.67
N GLU A 38 11.75 -3.51 -7.62
CA GLU A 38 12.85 -4.02 -6.79
C GLU A 38 12.47 -4.06 -5.31
N MET A 39 11.87 -2.99 -4.79
CA MET A 39 11.46 -2.93 -3.39
C MET A 39 10.36 -3.93 -3.07
N ILE A 40 9.39 -4.13 -3.96
CA ILE A 40 8.34 -5.13 -3.80
C ILE A 40 8.92 -6.55 -3.91
N ALA A 41 9.81 -6.80 -4.87
CA ALA A 41 10.52 -8.07 -5.00
C ALA A 41 11.31 -8.40 -3.74
N LEU A 42 11.99 -7.40 -3.15
CA LEU A 42 12.74 -7.57 -1.91
C LEU A 42 11.80 -7.93 -0.73
N VAL A 43 10.61 -7.34 -0.66
CA VAL A 43 9.58 -7.75 0.33
C VAL A 43 9.22 -9.23 0.16
N ILE A 44 8.91 -9.65 -1.07
CA ILE A 44 8.52 -11.03 -1.37
C ILE A 44 9.64 -12.00 -0.98
N GLU A 45 10.87 -11.72 -1.40
CA GLU A 45 12.02 -12.57 -1.11
C GLU A 45 12.38 -12.58 0.40
N ALA A 46 12.22 -11.46 1.10
CA ALA A 46 12.41 -11.41 2.55
C ALA A 46 11.39 -12.26 3.31
N LEU A 47 10.11 -12.21 2.92
CA LEU A 47 9.06 -13.04 3.52
C LEU A 47 9.26 -14.54 3.23
N LYS A 48 9.67 -14.90 2.02
CA LYS A 48 10.05 -16.27 1.64
C LYS A 48 11.26 -16.75 2.45
N ALA A 49 12.28 -15.91 2.61
CA ALA A 49 13.47 -16.23 3.40
C ALA A 49 13.16 -16.39 4.90
N ALA A 50 12.13 -15.67 5.41
CA ALA A 50 11.63 -15.87 6.77
C ALA A 50 10.83 -17.18 6.93
N GLY A 51 10.51 -17.86 5.83
CA GLY A 51 9.80 -19.16 5.82
C GLY A 51 8.31 -19.07 5.49
N LEU A 52 7.75 -17.87 5.25
CA LEU A 52 6.34 -17.77 4.83
C LEU A 52 6.17 -18.31 3.41
N THR A 53 5.16 -19.14 3.22
CA THR A 53 4.81 -19.73 1.92
C THR A 53 3.49 -19.18 1.36
N GLU A 54 2.60 -18.74 2.23
CA GLU A 54 1.28 -18.23 1.87
C GLU A 54 1.14 -16.79 2.34
N PHE A 55 1.34 -15.86 1.44
CA PHE A 55 1.16 -14.44 1.66
C PHE A 55 0.86 -13.74 0.34
N GLN A 56 0.31 -12.55 0.41
CA GLN A 56 0.02 -11.70 -0.73
C GLN A 56 0.45 -10.27 -0.46
N VAL A 57 1.00 -9.62 -1.47
CA VAL A 57 1.35 -8.20 -1.46
C VAL A 57 0.30 -7.44 -2.26
N GLU A 58 -0.46 -6.61 -1.58
CA GLU A 58 -1.44 -5.73 -2.20
C GLU A 58 -0.77 -4.43 -2.62
N LEU A 59 -0.99 -4.02 -3.87
CA LEU A 59 -0.43 -2.82 -4.48
C LEU A 59 -1.53 -1.78 -4.71
N GLY A 60 -1.36 -0.59 -4.15
CA GLY A 60 -2.22 0.57 -4.39
C GLY A 60 -1.46 1.72 -5.05
N GLN A 61 -2.18 2.77 -5.46
CA GLN A 61 -1.57 3.93 -6.09
C GLN A 61 -2.31 5.22 -5.68
N VAL A 62 -1.67 6.01 -4.83
CA VAL A 62 -2.31 7.21 -4.24
C VAL A 62 -2.65 8.28 -5.26
N GLU A 63 -1.91 8.37 -6.36
CA GLU A 63 -2.13 9.37 -7.40
C GLU A 63 -3.38 9.09 -8.24
N PHE A 64 -3.84 7.82 -8.28
CA PHE A 64 -5.10 7.46 -8.92
C PHE A 64 -6.26 8.17 -8.22
N TYR A 65 -6.43 7.92 -6.93
CA TYR A 65 -7.49 8.56 -6.13
C TYR A 65 -7.39 10.10 -6.14
N ARG A 66 -6.17 10.63 -5.96
CA ARG A 66 -5.93 12.07 -6.01
C ARG A 66 -6.32 12.70 -7.35
N GLY A 67 -6.10 12.01 -8.46
CA GLY A 67 -6.53 12.46 -9.78
C GLY A 67 -8.04 12.57 -9.88
N LEU A 68 -8.77 11.60 -9.33
CA LEU A 68 -10.24 11.62 -9.31
C LEU A 68 -10.79 12.74 -8.41
N VAL A 69 -10.20 12.93 -7.23
CA VAL A 69 -10.58 14.01 -6.30
C VAL A 69 -10.35 15.38 -6.92
N GLU A 70 -9.20 15.58 -7.60
CA GLU A 70 -8.88 16.81 -8.31
C GLU A 70 -9.88 17.09 -9.45
N GLU A 71 -10.24 16.06 -10.23
CA GLU A 71 -11.25 16.19 -11.29
C GLU A 71 -12.64 16.51 -10.74
N ALA A 72 -12.99 15.93 -9.59
CA ALA A 72 -14.26 16.18 -8.90
C ALA A 72 -14.33 17.59 -8.30
N GLY A 73 -13.18 18.29 -8.14
CA GLY A 73 -13.12 19.58 -7.46
C GLY A 73 -13.54 19.51 -5.99
N MET A 74 -13.29 18.38 -5.34
CA MET A 74 -13.61 18.20 -3.91
C MET A 74 -12.72 19.06 -3.04
N ASP A 75 -13.29 19.63 -1.99
CA ASP A 75 -12.52 20.24 -0.92
C ASP A 75 -11.94 19.17 0.04
N GLY A 76 -11.03 19.60 0.92
CA GLY A 76 -10.31 18.67 1.79
C GLY A 76 -11.20 17.97 2.82
N GLU A 77 -12.31 18.59 3.24
CA GLU A 77 -13.25 17.99 4.19
C GLU A 77 -14.05 16.88 3.53
N THR A 78 -14.57 17.14 2.34
CA THR A 78 -15.31 16.17 1.52
C THR A 78 -14.41 15.00 1.12
N GLU A 79 -13.16 15.27 0.73
CA GLU A 79 -12.16 14.22 0.43
C GLU A 79 -11.93 13.32 1.64
N GLU A 80 -11.73 13.89 2.83
CA GLU A 80 -11.47 13.11 4.04
C GLU A 80 -12.66 12.25 4.46
N GLN A 81 -13.88 12.77 4.32
CA GLN A 81 -15.10 12.01 4.54
C GLN A 81 -15.20 10.84 3.56
N LEU A 82 -15.03 11.09 2.25
CA LEU A 82 -15.08 10.06 1.23
C LEU A 82 -14.04 8.97 1.47
N ARG A 83 -12.79 9.38 1.74
CA ARG A 83 -11.70 8.46 2.06
C ARG A 83 -12.02 7.57 3.27
N THR A 84 -12.58 8.15 4.32
CA THR A 84 -12.98 7.41 5.52
C THR A 84 -14.08 6.41 5.22
N LEU A 85 -15.08 6.78 4.42
CA LEU A 85 -16.16 5.88 4.02
C LEU A 85 -15.66 4.71 3.17
N ILE A 86 -14.73 4.96 2.25
CA ILE A 86 -14.10 3.92 1.41
C ILE A 86 -13.25 2.98 2.28
N ASP A 87 -12.40 3.51 3.16
CA ASP A 87 -11.52 2.73 4.06
C ASP A 87 -12.34 1.79 4.98
N HIS A 88 -13.53 2.25 5.42
CA HIS A 88 -14.46 1.45 6.22
C HIS A 88 -15.42 0.57 5.39
N LYS A 89 -15.29 0.57 4.06
CA LYS A 89 -16.17 -0.15 3.13
C LYS A 89 -17.67 0.19 3.34
N ASN A 90 -17.95 1.45 3.72
CA ASN A 90 -19.31 1.96 3.90
C ASN A 90 -19.89 2.44 2.57
N TYR A 91 -20.31 1.51 1.73
CA TYR A 91 -20.83 1.78 0.38
C TYR A 91 -22.06 2.70 0.38
N PHE A 92 -22.95 2.54 1.38
CA PHE A 92 -24.12 3.40 1.50
C PHE A 92 -23.73 4.86 1.78
N GLY A 93 -22.80 5.09 2.71
CA GLY A 93 -22.30 6.43 2.98
C GLY A 93 -21.56 7.05 1.79
N VAL A 94 -20.84 6.24 1.01
CA VAL A 94 -20.19 6.69 -0.24
C VAL A 94 -21.25 7.15 -1.24
N GLU A 95 -22.32 6.37 -1.45
CA GLU A 95 -23.41 6.73 -2.37
C GLU A 95 -24.13 8.01 -1.93
N GLU A 96 -24.45 8.13 -0.65
CA GLU A 96 -25.10 9.31 -0.07
C GLU A 96 -24.25 10.56 -0.29
N LEU A 97 -22.97 10.54 0.12
CA LEU A 97 -22.05 11.65 -0.06
C LEU A 97 -21.90 12.05 -1.53
N LEU A 98 -21.68 11.08 -2.42
CA LEU A 98 -21.55 11.35 -3.86
C LEU A 98 -22.83 11.89 -4.49
N SER A 99 -24.02 11.55 -3.96
CA SER A 99 -25.29 12.06 -4.47
C SER A 99 -25.44 13.57 -4.27
N GLU A 100 -24.87 14.09 -3.19
CA GLU A 100 -24.91 15.53 -2.85
C GLU A 100 -23.96 16.36 -3.70
N LEU A 101 -22.94 15.72 -4.31
CA LEU A 101 -21.93 16.41 -5.11
C LEU A 101 -22.38 16.63 -6.56
N SER A 102 -22.07 17.82 -7.08
CA SER A 102 -22.30 18.17 -8.50
C SER A 102 -21.12 17.75 -9.38
N ILE A 103 -20.84 16.46 -9.45
CA ILE A 103 -19.78 15.87 -10.28
C ILE A 103 -20.36 15.01 -11.41
N LYS A 104 -19.54 14.71 -12.41
CA LYS A 104 -19.94 13.90 -13.58
C LYS A 104 -20.42 12.50 -13.15
N PRO A 105 -21.48 11.94 -13.78
CA PRO A 105 -21.99 10.61 -13.44
C PRO A 105 -20.91 9.50 -13.52
N GLU A 106 -20.06 9.57 -14.55
CA GLU A 106 -18.99 8.58 -14.78
C GLU A 106 -17.97 8.60 -13.64
N LEU A 107 -17.67 9.78 -13.11
CA LEU A 107 -16.77 9.94 -11.98
C LEU A 107 -17.38 9.43 -10.67
N LYS A 108 -18.71 9.65 -10.46
CA LYS A 108 -19.44 9.05 -9.33
C LYS A 108 -19.38 7.53 -9.38
N GLU A 109 -19.64 6.95 -10.55
CA GLU A 109 -19.57 5.50 -10.76
C GLU A 109 -18.18 4.95 -10.44
N LEU A 110 -17.11 5.66 -10.84
CA LEU A 110 -15.75 5.23 -10.58
C LEU A 110 -15.41 5.27 -9.07
N PHE A 111 -15.79 6.34 -8.36
CA PHE A 111 -15.63 6.39 -6.90
C PHE A 111 -16.38 5.28 -6.19
N PHE A 112 -17.60 4.97 -6.63
CA PHE A 112 -18.40 3.90 -6.06
C PHE A 112 -17.78 2.52 -6.29
N LYS A 113 -17.15 2.32 -7.45
CA LYS A 113 -16.47 1.07 -7.79
C LYS A 113 -15.09 0.89 -7.16
N LEU A 114 -14.47 1.95 -6.62
CA LEU A 114 -13.11 1.88 -6.06
C LEU A 114 -12.86 0.66 -5.15
N PRO A 115 -13.74 0.33 -4.19
CA PRO A 115 -13.53 -0.83 -3.33
C PRO A 115 -13.65 -2.19 -4.02
N GLU A 116 -14.19 -2.22 -5.26
CA GLU A 116 -14.33 -3.42 -6.09
C GLU A 116 -13.18 -3.58 -7.09
N LEU A 117 -12.39 -2.51 -7.29
CA LEU A 117 -11.22 -2.50 -8.18
C LEU A 117 -10.01 -3.16 -7.48
N PHE A 118 -10.19 -4.43 -7.18
CA PHE A 118 -9.26 -5.30 -6.47
C PHE A 118 -9.00 -6.58 -7.27
N GLY A 119 -7.77 -7.12 -7.21
CA GLY A 119 -7.38 -8.39 -7.83
C GLY A 119 -6.32 -8.23 -8.89
N ASP A 120 -6.54 -8.88 -10.02
CA ASP A 120 -5.59 -8.93 -11.14
C ASP A 120 -5.53 -7.62 -11.91
N ILE A 121 -4.50 -7.55 -12.77
CA ILE A 121 -4.23 -6.39 -13.61
C ILE A 121 -5.39 -6.03 -14.54
N GLU A 122 -6.27 -6.98 -14.87
CA GLU A 122 -7.46 -6.70 -15.71
C GLU A 122 -8.44 -5.75 -15.03
N ASN A 123 -8.60 -5.82 -13.70
CA ASN A 123 -9.42 -4.87 -12.95
C ASN A 123 -8.81 -3.46 -12.99
N ILE A 124 -7.47 -3.36 -13.01
CA ILE A 124 -6.76 -2.09 -13.14
C ILE A 124 -6.94 -1.51 -14.54
N ARG A 125 -6.89 -2.34 -15.58
CA ARG A 125 -7.18 -1.94 -16.97
C ARG A 125 -8.62 -1.48 -17.14
N LEU A 126 -9.57 -2.12 -16.46
CA LEU A 126 -10.96 -1.67 -16.41
C LEU A 126 -11.05 -0.26 -15.83
N ALA A 127 -10.42 -0.01 -14.68
CA ALA A 127 -10.38 1.33 -14.08
C ALA A 127 -9.80 2.39 -15.03
N ARG A 128 -8.77 2.03 -15.80
CA ARG A 128 -8.18 2.90 -16.82
C ARG A 128 -9.17 3.28 -17.92
N SER A 129 -10.06 2.36 -18.31
CA SER A 129 -11.07 2.62 -19.32
C SER A 129 -12.20 3.56 -18.84
N MET A 130 -12.30 3.78 -17.54
CA MET A 130 -13.34 4.61 -16.91
C MET A 130 -12.90 6.05 -16.64
N THR A 131 -11.64 6.41 -16.91
CA THR A 131 -11.14 7.75 -16.67
C THR A 131 -10.24 8.24 -17.79
N GLU A 132 -10.38 9.53 -18.14
CA GLU A 132 -9.45 10.26 -19.03
C GLU A 132 -8.54 11.21 -18.24
N ASN A 133 -8.66 11.23 -16.90
CA ASN A 133 -7.84 12.08 -16.06
C ASN A 133 -6.35 11.74 -16.23
N PRO A 134 -5.48 12.69 -16.67
CA PRO A 134 -4.09 12.36 -16.99
C PRO A 134 -3.27 11.89 -15.80
N ARG A 135 -3.63 12.32 -14.57
CA ARG A 135 -2.97 11.92 -13.33
C ARG A 135 -3.34 10.48 -12.98
N ALA A 136 -4.63 10.17 -13.02
CA ALA A 136 -5.14 8.83 -12.78
C ALA A 136 -4.62 7.82 -13.83
N VAL A 137 -4.60 8.20 -15.11
CA VAL A 137 -4.05 7.36 -16.19
C VAL A 137 -2.58 7.05 -15.96
N ARG A 138 -1.74 8.05 -15.63
CA ARG A 138 -0.32 7.81 -15.33
C ARG A 138 -0.12 6.92 -14.10
N ALA A 139 -0.97 7.06 -13.10
CA ALA A 139 -0.95 6.23 -11.91
C ALA A 139 -1.17 4.75 -12.24
N ILE A 140 -2.16 4.46 -13.09
CA ILE A 140 -2.44 3.08 -13.57
C ILE A 140 -1.29 2.57 -14.44
N GLN A 141 -0.77 3.37 -15.37
CA GLN A 141 0.37 2.99 -16.20
C GLN A 141 1.59 2.60 -15.34
N ARG A 142 1.81 3.28 -14.21
CA ARG A 142 2.87 2.92 -13.27
C ARG A 142 2.63 1.55 -12.62
N LEU A 143 1.40 1.24 -12.20
CA LEU A 143 1.06 -0.10 -11.69
C LEU A 143 1.25 -1.18 -12.75
N GLU A 144 0.81 -0.94 -13.99
CA GLU A 144 1.02 -1.87 -15.12
C GLU A 144 2.51 -2.18 -15.32
N GLN A 145 3.37 -1.15 -15.34
CA GLN A 145 4.82 -1.31 -15.48
C GLN A 145 5.44 -2.11 -14.32
N VAL A 146 5.03 -1.83 -13.10
CA VAL A 146 5.51 -2.58 -11.93
C VAL A 146 5.07 -4.04 -11.99
N GLN A 147 3.83 -4.31 -12.39
CA GLN A 147 3.34 -5.68 -12.58
C GLN A 147 4.16 -6.44 -13.64
N GLU A 148 4.40 -5.82 -14.80
CA GLU A 148 5.22 -6.42 -15.88
C GLU A 148 6.63 -6.77 -15.39
N LEU A 149 7.25 -5.92 -14.58
CA LEU A 149 8.57 -6.19 -14.01
C LEU A 149 8.53 -7.33 -12.99
N LEU A 150 7.51 -7.38 -12.13
CA LEU A 150 7.34 -8.47 -11.16
C LEU A 150 7.05 -9.81 -11.86
N ASP A 151 6.28 -9.79 -12.95
CA ASP A 151 6.04 -10.97 -13.78
C ASP A 151 7.34 -11.46 -14.42
N ALA A 152 8.18 -10.54 -14.91
CA ALA A 152 9.51 -10.88 -15.46
C ALA A 152 10.46 -11.45 -14.41
N TYR A 153 10.32 -11.07 -13.14
CA TYR A 153 11.05 -11.66 -12.03
C TYR A 153 10.47 -13.02 -11.57
N GLY A 154 9.32 -13.45 -12.13
CA GLY A 154 8.61 -14.65 -11.69
C GLY A 154 7.91 -14.48 -10.33
N LEU A 155 7.58 -13.25 -9.95
CA LEU A 155 6.99 -12.89 -8.67
C LEU A 155 5.54 -12.38 -8.78
N GLY A 156 4.97 -12.34 -9.97
CA GLY A 156 3.62 -11.82 -10.24
C GLY A 156 2.52 -12.52 -9.44
N ASP A 157 2.64 -13.82 -9.18
CA ASP A 157 1.65 -14.59 -8.41
C ASP A 157 1.55 -14.16 -6.92
N TYR A 158 2.55 -13.45 -6.40
CA TYR A 158 2.55 -12.95 -5.03
C TYR A 158 1.87 -11.59 -4.88
N VAL A 159 1.48 -10.94 -5.97
CA VAL A 159 0.93 -9.59 -5.94
C VAL A 159 -0.53 -9.56 -6.40
N CYS A 160 -1.29 -8.64 -5.85
CA CYS A 160 -2.58 -8.22 -6.36
C CYS A 160 -2.70 -6.71 -6.28
N ASN A 161 -3.59 -6.14 -7.06
CA ASN A 161 -3.78 -4.70 -7.12
C ASN A 161 -5.05 -4.30 -6.36
N ASP A 162 -4.99 -3.18 -5.63
CA ASP A 162 -6.11 -2.60 -4.88
C ASP A 162 -6.13 -1.07 -5.07
N LEU A 163 -6.99 -0.59 -5.97
CA LEU A 163 -7.19 0.85 -6.17
C LEU A 163 -8.02 1.49 -5.05
N GLY A 164 -8.69 0.69 -4.24
CA GLY A 164 -9.37 1.12 -3.01
C GLY A 164 -8.44 1.24 -1.80
N MET A 165 -7.17 0.82 -1.93
CA MET A 165 -6.18 1.02 -0.90
C MET A 165 -5.79 2.50 -0.82
N LEU A 166 -6.37 3.21 0.13
CA LEU A 166 -6.10 4.62 0.39
C LEU A 166 -5.13 4.78 1.54
N SER A 167 -4.14 5.65 1.38
CA SER A 167 -3.18 5.93 2.46
C SER A 167 -3.70 7.00 3.41
N LYS A 168 -3.55 6.74 4.71
CA LYS A 168 -3.73 7.76 5.76
C LYS A 168 -2.56 8.76 5.83
N TYR A 169 -1.43 8.40 5.23
CA TYR A 169 -0.22 9.22 5.25
C TYR A 169 -0.16 10.09 3.99
N SER A 170 -0.19 11.39 4.19
CA SER A 170 -0.15 12.40 3.12
C SER A 170 1.19 12.47 2.39
N TYR A 171 2.26 11.92 2.97
CA TYR A 171 3.61 11.97 2.40
C TYR A 171 3.82 11.01 1.22
N TYR A 172 3.02 9.95 1.08
CA TYR A 172 3.14 9.07 -0.09
C TYR A 172 2.78 9.79 -1.39
N THR A 173 3.56 9.54 -2.43
CA THR A 173 3.47 10.22 -3.73
C THR A 173 3.29 9.28 -4.92
N GLY A 174 3.13 8.00 -4.69
CA GLY A 174 3.08 7.01 -5.75
C GLY A 174 2.48 5.69 -5.30
N ILE A 175 3.17 4.62 -5.65
CA ILE A 175 2.77 3.27 -5.26
C ILE A 175 2.82 3.12 -3.74
N ILE A 176 1.84 2.41 -3.20
CA ILE A 176 1.82 1.95 -1.81
C ILE A 176 1.59 0.46 -1.81
N PHE A 177 2.11 -0.25 -0.83
CA PHE A 177 1.93 -1.69 -0.75
C PHE A 177 1.88 -2.19 0.69
N LYS A 178 1.17 -3.30 0.89
CA LYS A 178 1.08 -4.02 2.15
C LYS A 178 1.14 -5.51 1.88
N ALA A 179 1.81 -6.25 2.75
CA ALA A 179 1.79 -7.71 2.68
C ALA A 179 0.92 -8.28 3.80
N TYR A 180 0.06 -9.20 3.42
CA TYR A 180 -0.82 -9.92 4.31
C TYR A 180 -0.55 -11.41 4.26
N THR A 181 -0.79 -12.09 5.38
CA THR A 181 -0.76 -13.55 5.47
C THR A 181 -1.81 -14.00 6.48
N TYR A 182 -2.19 -15.25 6.46
CA TYR A 182 -3.13 -15.74 7.44
C TYR A 182 -2.45 -15.95 8.82
N GLY A 183 -3.27 -15.89 9.88
CA GLY A 183 -2.80 -16.00 11.26
C GLY A 183 -2.43 -14.67 11.91
N THR A 184 -2.54 -13.56 11.18
CA THR A 184 -2.43 -12.20 11.69
C THR A 184 -3.71 -11.42 11.41
N GLY A 185 -4.05 -10.45 12.27
CA GLY A 185 -5.17 -9.53 12.05
C GLY A 185 -4.79 -8.26 11.29
N GLU A 186 -3.49 -8.08 11.01
CA GLU A 186 -2.92 -6.89 10.39
C GLU A 186 -1.85 -7.28 9.37
N TYR A 187 -1.42 -6.30 8.55
CA TYR A 187 -0.32 -6.50 7.61
C TYR A 187 1.00 -6.82 8.31
N VAL A 188 1.81 -7.65 7.69
CA VAL A 188 3.18 -7.96 8.13
C VAL A 188 4.21 -7.00 7.54
N VAL A 189 3.89 -6.39 6.40
CA VAL A 189 4.73 -5.37 5.74
C VAL A 189 3.88 -4.20 5.31
N THR A 190 4.43 -3.00 5.40
CA THR A 190 3.85 -1.79 4.80
C THR A 190 4.96 -0.97 4.16
N GLY A 191 4.68 -0.38 3.01
CA GLY A 191 5.64 0.43 2.28
C GLY A 191 5.00 1.33 1.23
N GLY A 192 5.85 2.08 0.53
CA GLY A 192 5.41 2.92 -0.58
C GLY A 192 6.44 3.98 -0.97
N ARG A 193 6.10 4.74 -2.03
CA ARG A 193 6.91 5.82 -2.60
C ARG A 193 6.55 7.17 -1.97
N TYR A 194 7.58 7.95 -1.61
CA TYR A 194 7.43 9.23 -0.92
C TYR A 194 8.47 10.29 -1.40
N ASP A 195 8.38 10.69 -2.65
CA ASP A 195 9.39 11.52 -3.36
C ASP A 195 9.55 12.93 -2.80
N LYS A 196 8.56 13.44 -2.03
CA LYS A 196 8.57 14.81 -1.50
C LYS A 196 8.98 14.91 -0.03
N LEU A 197 9.08 13.78 0.68
CA LEU A 197 9.34 13.81 2.13
C LEU A 197 10.72 14.42 2.45
N LEU A 198 11.74 14.05 1.71
CA LEU A 198 13.11 14.52 1.93
C LEU A 198 13.30 16.03 1.64
N GLU A 199 12.39 16.66 0.86
CA GLU A 199 12.40 18.10 0.63
C GLU A 199 12.25 18.89 1.94
N GLN A 200 11.49 18.37 2.91
CA GLN A 200 11.31 18.98 4.23
C GLN A 200 12.61 19.01 5.06
N PHE A 201 13.57 18.18 4.69
CA PHE A 201 14.91 18.10 5.30
C PHE A 201 16.00 18.74 4.43
N GLY A 202 15.60 19.53 3.43
CA GLY A 202 16.50 20.33 2.60
C GLY A 202 17.14 19.57 1.43
N LYS A 203 16.71 18.33 1.15
CA LYS A 203 17.24 17.57 0.00
C LYS A 203 16.09 16.97 -0.83
N LYS A 204 15.97 17.42 -2.08
CA LYS A 204 15.02 16.83 -3.02
C LYS A 204 15.58 15.50 -3.53
N ALA A 205 14.94 14.39 -3.19
CA ALA A 205 15.28 13.06 -3.70
C ALA A 205 14.03 12.17 -3.67
N PRO A 206 13.72 11.46 -4.77
CA PRO A 206 12.70 10.44 -4.76
C PRO A 206 13.11 9.30 -3.84
N ALA A 207 12.12 8.66 -3.22
CA ALA A 207 12.37 7.55 -2.31
C ALA A 207 11.21 6.57 -2.31
N VAL A 208 11.55 5.29 -2.18
CA VAL A 208 10.61 4.19 -1.97
C VAL A 208 11.18 3.25 -0.92
N GLY A 209 10.35 2.78 0.00
CA GLY A 209 10.82 1.90 1.06
C GLY A 209 9.70 1.11 1.72
N PHE A 210 10.08 0.22 2.60
CA PHE A 210 9.14 -0.58 3.37
C PHE A 210 9.65 -0.90 4.77
N ALA A 211 8.71 -1.27 5.64
CA ALA A 211 8.99 -1.83 6.96
C ALA A 211 8.27 -3.17 7.13
N ILE A 212 9.01 -4.16 7.62
CA ILE A 212 8.47 -5.43 8.11
C ILE A 212 8.20 -5.26 9.61
N VAL A 213 6.97 -5.51 10.05
CA VAL A 213 6.58 -5.52 11.46
C VAL A 213 6.93 -6.88 12.04
N ILE A 214 8.04 -6.95 12.77
CA ILE A 214 8.60 -8.22 13.27
C ILE A 214 7.61 -8.94 14.19
N ASP A 215 6.87 -8.21 15.02
CA ASP A 215 5.88 -8.79 15.91
C ASP A 215 4.76 -9.51 15.13
N GLN A 216 4.29 -8.93 14.02
CA GLN A 216 3.29 -9.55 13.14
C GLN A 216 3.88 -10.73 12.36
N LEU A 217 5.12 -10.62 11.89
CA LEU A 217 5.82 -11.72 11.22
C LEU A 217 5.97 -12.93 12.17
N MET A 218 6.40 -12.69 13.41
CA MET A 218 6.56 -13.75 14.41
C MET A 218 5.20 -14.39 14.76
N LEU A 219 4.14 -13.60 14.84
CA LEU A 219 2.79 -14.09 15.05
C LEU A 219 2.33 -15.00 13.88
N ALA A 220 2.58 -14.56 12.64
CA ALA A 220 2.28 -15.34 11.44
C ALA A 220 3.03 -16.68 11.43
N LEU A 221 4.33 -16.66 11.65
CA LEU A 221 5.17 -17.87 11.67
C LEU A 221 4.69 -18.86 12.74
N SER A 222 4.38 -18.35 13.94
CA SER A 222 3.83 -19.18 15.03
C SER A 222 2.46 -19.76 14.66
N GLY A 223 1.54 -18.96 14.13
CA GLY A 223 0.20 -19.40 13.70
C GLY A 223 0.25 -20.44 12.60
N GLN A 224 1.20 -20.35 11.69
CA GLN A 224 1.45 -21.30 10.60
C GLN A 224 2.33 -22.48 11.02
N LYS A 225 2.76 -22.55 12.30
CA LYS A 225 3.62 -23.60 12.85
C LYS A 225 4.98 -23.72 12.13
N ILE A 226 5.49 -22.60 11.62
CA ILE A 226 6.79 -22.50 11.00
C ILE A 226 7.85 -22.35 12.10
N SER A 227 8.84 -23.25 12.10
CA SER A 227 9.92 -23.23 13.10
C SER A 227 10.93 -22.14 12.76
N VAL A 228 11.14 -21.23 13.70
CA VAL A 228 12.22 -20.24 13.60
C VAL A 228 13.46 -20.81 14.26
N PRO A 229 14.57 -21.01 13.51
CA PRO A 229 15.82 -21.49 14.11
C PRO A 229 16.38 -20.40 15.05
N ILE A 230 16.47 -20.74 16.32
CA ILE A 230 17.11 -19.85 17.31
C ILE A 230 18.57 -20.25 17.42
N ASP A 231 19.47 -19.40 16.98
CA ASP A 231 20.89 -19.58 17.26
C ASP A 231 21.15 -19.27 18.74
N ARG A 232 21.41 -20.31 19.52
CA ARG A 232 21.69 -20.23 20.96
C ARG A 232 23.17 -20.00 21.26
N THR A 233 24.01 -19.77 20.26
CA THR A 233 25.45 -19.54 20.43
C THR A 233 25.77 -18.08 20.77
N VAL A 234 24.92 -17.37 21.50
CA VAL A 234 25.34 -16.14 22.18
C VAL A 234 26.06 -16.58 23.44
N THR A 235 27.39 -16.76 23.33
CA THR A 235 28.27 -16.83 24.48
C THR A 235 28.27 -15.49 25.18
N ALA A 236 27.98 -15.52 26.49
CA ALA A 236 28.09 -14.40 27.39
C ALA A 236 29.50 -13.82 27.43
#